data_9016b206c2a8992667dc37ad220f6026
#
_entry.id   9016b206c2a8992667dc37ad220f6026
#
_cell.length_a   1.000
_cell.length_b   1.000
_cell.length_c   1.000
_cell.angle_alpha   90.00
_cell.angle_beta   90.00
_cell.angle_gamma   90.00
#
_symmetry.space_group_name_H-M   'P 1'
#
loop_
_entity.id
_entity.type
_entity.pdbx_description
1 polymer ?
#
loop_
_entity_poly.entity_id
_entity_poly.type
_entity_poly.pdbx_seq_one_letter_code
_entity_poly.pdbx_strand_id
1 'polypeptide(L)' 'MKYHLYDENYSHKGSFQSVQELRNFLCDRKYDLGCDADLSCTFDYIKHIKWHWDITEH' A
#
# COMPACT_ATOMS: atom_id res chain seq x y z
N MET A 1 -3.37 14.87 -1.93
CA MET A 1 -2.47 13.92 -1.25
C MET A 1 -2.37 12.64 -2.07
N LYS A 2 -1.17 12.15 -2.27
CA LYS A 2 -0.96 10.98 -3.10
C LYS A 2 -0.01 10.01 -2.41
N TYR A 3 -0.38 8.74 -2.41
CA TYR A 3 0.40 7.68 -1.79
C TYR A 3 1.19 6.95 -2.85
N HIS A 4 2.48 6.77 -2.63
CA HIS A 4 3.36 6.03 -3.54
C HIS A 4 3.81 4.74 -2.87
N LEU A 5 3.70 3.64 -3.57
CA LEU A 5 4.06 2.33 -3.04
C LEU A 5 5.34 1.84 -3.72
N TYR A 6 6.26 1.31 -2.91
CA TYR A 6 7.53 0.76 -3.38
C TYR A 6 7.70 -0.63 -2.79
N ASP A 7 8.37 -1.50 -3.51
CA ASP A 7 8.65 -2.83 -3.01
C ASP A 7 9.86 -2.83 -2.06
N GLU A 8 10.34 -4.02 -1.71
CA GLU A 8 11.48 -4.14 -0.79
C GLU A 8 12.78 -3.57 -1.35
N ASN A 9 12.87 -3.44 -2.66
CA ASN A 9 14.03 -2.86 -3.34
C ASN A 9 13.81 -1.41 -3.73
N TYR A 10 12.76 -0.78 -3.21
CA TYR A 10 12.37 0.59 -3.53
C TYR A 10 11.97 0.80 -4.99
N SER A 11 11.56 -0.27 -5.66
CA SER A 11 10.99 -0.15 -7.01
C SER A 11 9.55 0.34 -6.92
N HIS A 12 9.22 1.37 -7.67
CA HIS A 12 7.89 1.97 -7.64
C HIS A 12 6.84 0.99 -8.15
N LYS A 13 5.82 0.74 -7.34
CA LYS A 13 4.74 -0.19 -7.68
C LYS A 13 3.47 0.52 -8.14
N GLY A 14 3.25 1.73 -7.70
CA GLY A 14 2.08 2.49 -8.11
C GLY A 14 1.87 3.71 -7.26
N SER A 15 0.93 4.55 -7.69
CA SER A 15 0.54 5.75 -6.96
C SER A 15 -0.97 5.72 -6.76
N PHE A 16 -1.42 6.13 -5.59
CA PHE A 16 -2.83 6.04 -5.21
C PHE A 16 -3.29 7.33 -4.57
N GLN A 17 -4.53 7.70 -4.80
CA GLN A 17 -5.07 8.95 -4.27
C GLN A 17 -5.65 8.80 -2.86
N SER A 18 -5.83 7.57 -2.40
CA SER A 18 -6.36 7.32 -1.07
C SER A 18 -5.82 5.99 -0.54
N VAL A 19 -5.90 5.84 0.78
CA VAL A 19 -5.54 4.58 1.43
C VAL A 19 -6.43 3.44 0.94
N GLN A 20 -7.69 3.74 0.63
CA GLN A 20 -8.62 2.75 0.13
C GLN A 20 -8.15 2.17 -1.20
N GLU A 21 -7.66 3.02 -2.11
CA GLU A 21 -7.13 2.55 -3.38
C GLU A 21 -5.88 1.70 -3.19
N LEU A 22 -5.01 2.12 -2.28
CA LEU A 22 -3.81 1.38 -1.94
C LEU A 22 -4.16 -0.02 -1.42
N ARG A 23 -5.13 -0.08 -0.52
CA ARG A 23 -5.60 -1.33 0.03
C ARG A 23 -6.19 -2.23 -1.05
N ASN A 24 -6.98 -1.65 -1.96
CA ASN A 24 -7.58 -2.41 -3.05
C ASN A 24 -6.51 -3.01 -3.96
N PHE A 25 -5.46 -2.26 -4.22
CA PHE A 25 -4.34 -2.76 -5.02
C PHE A 25 -3.69 -3.99 -4.34
N LEU A 26 -3.48 -3.91 -3.05
CA LEU A 26 -2.86 -5.02 -2.32
C LEU A 26 -3.76 -6.24 -2.29
N CYS A 27 -5.07 -6.06 -2.16
CA CYS A 27 -6.00 -7.17 -2.23
C CYS A 27 -5.99 -7.84 -3.59
N ASP A 28 -6.00 -7.02 -4.65
CA ASP A 28 -6.09 -7.54 -6.02
C ASP A 28 -4.84 -8.29 -6.44
N ARG A 29 -3.71 -7.99 -5.81
CA ARG A 29 -2.43 -8.61 -6.18
C ARG A 29 -2.11 -9.85 -5.38
N LYS A 30 -3.11 -10.39 -4.69
CA LYS A 30 -2.96 -11.62 -3.90
C LYS A 30 -1.96 -11.49 -2.75
N TYR A 31 -1.70 -10.26 -2.33
CA TYR A 31 -1.01 -10.08 -1.08
C TYR A 31 -2.02 -10.36 0.01
N ASP A 32 -1.72 -11.22 0.90
CA ASP A 32 -2.65 -11.77 1.88
C ASP A 32 -3.05 -10.73 2.94
N LEU A 33 -3.55 -9.60 2.47
CA LEU A 33 -3.96 -8.53 3.36
C LEU A 33 -5.28 -8.81 4.05
N GLY A 34 -6.18 -9.48 3.35
CA GLY A 34 -7.56 -9.65 3.82
C GLY A 34 -8.37 -8.39 3.48
N CYS A 35 -9.39 -8.55 2.64
CA CYS A 35 -10.20 -7.42 2.21
C CYS A 35 -11.03 -6.81 3.34
N ASP A 36 -11.14 -7.53 4.46
CA ASP A 36 -11.85 -7.05 5.65
C ASP A 36 -10.95 -6.24 6.58
N ALA A 37 -9.67 -6.13 6.26
CA ALA A 37 -8.73 -5.45 7.13
C ALA A 37 -9.04 -3.97 7.22
N ASP A 38 -8.82 -3.41 8.39
CA ASP A 38 -8.96 -1.99 8.62
C ASP A 38 -7.96 -1.22 7.76
N LEU A 39 -8.28 0.03 7.41
CA LEU A 39 -7.37 0.83 6.60
C LEU A 39 -6.01 1.03 7.28
N SER A 40 -6.00 1.12 8.61
CA SER A 40 -4.76 1.23 9.36
C SER A 40 -3.88 -0.01 9.21
N CYS A 41 -4.48 -1.17 9.00
CA CYS A 41 -3.74 -2.42 8.83
C CYS A 41 -2.99 -2.47 7.50
N THR A 42 -3.39 -1.63 6.54
CA THR A 42 -2.73 -1.57 5.25
C THR A 42 -1.24 -1.23 5.40
N PHE A 43 -0.94 -0.21 6.21
CA PHE A 43 0.44 0.20 6.42
C PHE A 43 1.22 -0.82 7.22
N ASP A 44 0.58 -1.46 8.19
CA ASP A 44 1.20 -2.52 8.96
C ASP A 44 1.56 -3.70 8.06
N TYR A 45 0.69 -4.03 7.13
CA TYR A 45 0.94 -5.11 6.19
C TYR A 45 2.10 -4.76 5.25
N ILE A 46 2.15 -3.53 4.75
CA ILE A 46 3.24 -3.09 3.89
C ILE A 46 4.58 -3.25 4.62
N LYS A 47 4.61 -2.85 5.89
CA LYS A 47 5.81 -3.00 6.71
C LYS A 47 6.15 -4.48 6.93
N HIS A 48 5.14 -5.31 7.12
CA HIS A 48 5.33 -6.74 7.36
C HIS A 48 6.00 -7.44 6.17
N ILE A 49 5.62 -7.07 4.95
CA ILE A 49 6.23 -7.63 3.74
C ILE A 49 7.49 -6.88 3.31
N LYS A 50 7.93 -5.93 4.14
CA LYS A 50 9.15 -5.15 3.94
C LYS A 50 9.09 -4.21 2.74
N TRP A 51 7.90 -3.84 2.33
CA TRP A 51 7.71 -2.84 1.30
C TRP A 51 7.74 -1.45 1.93
N HIS A 52 7.76 -0.44 1.09
CA HIS A 52 7.85 0.95 1.54
C HIS A 52 6.76 1.78 0.90
N TRP A 53 6.45 2.90 1.52
CA TRP A 53 5.46 3.83 0.98
C TRP A 53 5.83 5.25 1.37
N ASP A 54 5.29 6.19 0.62
CA ASP A 54 5.54 7.61 0.85
C ASP A 54 4.29 8.41 0.50
N ILE A 55 4.22 9.64 0.97
CA ILE A 55 3.10 10.52 0.72
C ILE A 55 3.61 11.83 0.14
N THR A 56 2.93 12.32 -0.90
CA THR A 56 3.15 13.66 -1.41
C THR A 56 1.82 14.41 -1.36
N GLU A 57 1.89 15.72 -1.14
CA GLU A 57 0.70 16.53 -0.98
C GLU A 57 0.19 17.14 -2.29
N HIS A 58 0.65 16.67 -3.40
CA HIS A 58 0.21 17.20 -4.69
C HIS A 58 -0.60 16.21 -5.47
#